data_968b45418cf00a35840dc465e1a9c1f9
#
_entry.id   968b45418cf00a35840dc465e1a9c1f9
#
_cell.length_a   1.000
_cell.length_b   1.000
_cell.length_c   1.000
_cell.angle_alpha   90.00
_cell.angle_beta   90.00
_cell.angle_gamma   90.00
#
_symmetry.space_group_name_H-M   'P 1'
#
loop_
_entity.id
_entity.type
_entity.pdbx_description
1 polymer ?
#
loop_
_entity_poly.entity_id
_entity_poly.type
_entity_poly.pdbx_seq_one_letter_code
_entity_poly.pdbx_strand_id
1 'polypeptide(L)'
;KEKVIVSQEKFADNMLYIKKNKEDNKYSYAAEIRSVSDDASKPIRTLSVRICKSIQGFEGGQIVVMVPNVRSPIPLFILMRALGIISDKDIIENCLLNLEKHENFIELFRPSIHNAGGILTQNAALKYIASFTKVKTASISYVLQILMNYFLPHIGELNFKHKALYLGYIVKRLLYVSEGVEKPTDRDSYSFKKILNSGTLIKDLFREYYVLQYNRIDQVLDEQYHYKGENSDIYQNENFKDLIYNNQNKLF
;
A
#
# COMPACT_ATOMS: atom_id res chain seq x y z
N LYS A 1 -27.89 30.59 9.77
CA LYS A 1 -26.49 30.48 10.32
C LYS A 1 -25.57 31.27 9.41
N GLU A 2 -24.85 32.23 9.93
CA GLU A 2 -23.94 33.08 9.16
C GLU A 2 -22.59 32.38 8.84
N LYS A 3 -22.27 31.29 9.55
CA LYS A 3 -21.01 30.55 9.39
C LYS A 3 -21.28 29.09 9.03
N VAL A 4 -20.53 28.58 8.04
CA VAL A 4 -20.51 27.17 7.68
C VAL A 4 -19.42 26.49 8.49
N ILE A 5 -19.80 25.43 9.23
CA ILE A 5 -18.83 24.57 9.92
C ILE A 5 -18.33 23.54 8.92
N VAL A 6 -17.01 23.51 8.70
CA VAL A 6 -16.37 22.58 7.80
C VAL A 6 -15.62 21.54 8.63
N SER A 7 -15.94 20.28 8.42
CA SER A 7 -15.19 19.16 9.01
C SER A 7 -13.90 18.89 8.25
N GLN A 8 -12.88 18.43 8.97
CA GLN A 8 -11.57 18.11 8.39
C GLN A 8 -11.07 16.77 8.92
N GLU A 9 -10.38 16.02 8.06
CA GLU A 9 -9.67 14.79 8.43
C GLU A 9 -8.16 15.07 8.48
N LYS A 10 -7.48 14.43 9.46
CA LYS A 10 -6.02 14.55 9.63
C LYS A 10 -5.22 13.91 8.51
N PHE A 11 -5.79 12.93 7.81
CA PHE A 11 -5.12 12.22 6.72
C PHE A 11 -5.83 12.51 5.40
N ALA A 12 -5.10 13.11 4.48
CA ALA A 12 -5.52 13.21 3.10
C ALA A 12 -5.16 11.92 2.35
N ASP A 13 -6.01 11.52 1.40
CA ASP A 13 -5.78 10.34 0.58
C ASP A 13 -4.57 10.54 -0.34
N ASN A 14 -3.73 9.52 -0.46
CA ASN A 14 -2.51 9.50 -1.28
C ASN A 14 -1.46 10.57 -0.92
N MET A 15 -1.56 11.17 0.26
CA MET A 15 -0.60 12.15 0.76
C MET A 15 0.52 11.46 1.56
N LEU A 16 1.75 11.91 1.35
CA LEU A 16 2.93 11.40 2.05
C LEU A 16 3.17 12.21 3.32
N TYR A 17 3.22 11.52 4.46
CA TYR A 17 3.53 12.10 5.77
C TYR A 17 4.86 11.56 6.28
N ILE A 18 5.79 12.45 6.61
CA ILE A 18 7.10 12.08 7.14
C ILE A 18 7.23 12.65 8.54
N LYS A 19 7.50 11.77 9.51
CA LYS A 19 7.63 12.12 10.91
C LYS A 19 8.93 11.61 11.51
N LYS A 20 9.44 12.34 12.50
CA LYS A 20 10.51 11.88 13.38
C LYS A 20 9.88 11.12 14.55
N ASN A 21 10.27 9.87 14.75
CA ASN A 21 9.79 9.05 15.87
C ASN A 21 10.70 9.28 17.09
N LYS A 22 10.25 10.09 18.04
CA LYS A 22 10.99 10.35 19.29
C LYS A 22 10.86 9.20 20.30
N GLU A 23 9.68 8.62 20.37
CA GLU A 23 9.27 7.63 21.39
C GLU A 23 9.53 6.17 20.97
N ASP A 24 9.73 5.90 19.69
CA ASP A 24 9.96 4.54 19.18
C ASP A 24 11.43 4.17 19.38
N ASN A 25 11.68 3.06 20.06
CA ASN A 25 13.03 2.57 20.32
C ASN A 25 13.70 1.93 19.08
N LYS A 26 12.91 1.52 18.09
CA LYS A 26 13.42 0.81 16.90
C LYS A 26 13.65 1.69 15.69
N TYR A 27 12.82 2.74 15.50
CA TYR A 27 12.82 3.52 14.27
C TYR A 27 13.07 5.00 14.58
N SER A 28 13.91 5.65 13.76
CA SER A 28 14.24 7.08 13.88
C SER A 28 13.24 7.95 13.13
N TYR A 29 12.96 7.60 11.89
CA TYR A 29 12.05 8.32 11.00
C TYR A 29 11.08 7.33 10.35
N ALA A 30 9.89 7.82 10.04
CA ALA A 30 8.87 7.07 9.33
C ALA A 30 8.19 7.94 8.29
N ALA A 31 8.04 7.39 7.08
CA ALA A 31 7.20 7.94 6.03
C ALA A 31 5.95 7.06 5.91
N GLU A 32 4.78 7.67 5.96
CA GLU A 32 3.50 6.98 5.93
C GLU A 32 2.62 7.55 4.80
N ILE A 33 2.00 6.67 4.03
CA ILE A 33 1.02 7.02 3.01
C ILE A 33 -0.22 6.15 3.15
N ARG A 34 -1.39 6.79 3.08
CA ARG A 34 -2.69 6.12 3.00
C ARG A 34 -3.07 6.01 1.53
N SER A 35 -2.79 4.86 0.95
CA SER A 35 -3.03 4.60 -0.47
C SER A 35 -4.49 4.24 -0.72
N VAL A 36 -5.15 5.05 -1.53
CA VAL A 36 -6.56 4.91 -1.91
C VAL A 36 -6.62 4.77 -3.43
N SER A 37 -7.13 3.63 -3.90
CA SER A 37 -7.36 3.40 -5.33
C SER A 37 -8.55 4.22 -5.82
N ASP A 38 -8.57 4.54 -7.11
CA ASP A 38 -9.74 5.12 -7.78
C ASP A 38 -10.92 4.13 -7.83
N ASP A 39 -10.61 2.83 -7.80
CA ASP A 39 -11.61 1.78 -7.70
C ASP A 39 -12.18 1.70 -6.28
N ALA A 40 -13.49 1.97 -6.17
CA ALA A 40 -14.22 1.98 -4.90
C ALA A 40 -14.27 0.61 -4.20
N SER A 41 -14.16 -0.48 -4.95
CA SER A 41 -14.18 -1.85 -4.41
C SER A 41 -12.92 -2.20 -3.64
N LYS A 42 -11.81 -1.50 -3.88
CA LYS A 42 -10.52 -1.80 -3.25
C LYS A 42 -10.39 -1.14 -1.88
N PRO A 43 -9.95 -1.90 -0.86
CA PRO A 43 -9.76 -1.34 0.46
C PRO A 43 -8.56 -0.38 0.52
N ILE A 44 -8.71 0.64 1.35
CA ILE A 44 -7.62 1.59 1.66
C ILE A 44 -6.47 0.86 2.33
N ARG A 45 -5.24 1.12 1.89
CA ARG A 45 -4.03 0.47 2.43
C ARG A 45 -3.00 1.50 2.88
N THR A 46 -2.48 1.32 4.07
CA THR A 46 -1.40 2.15 4.60
C THR A 46 -0.07 1.48 4.34
N LEU A 47 0.85 2.21 3.72
CA LEU A 47 2.24 1.82 3.56
C LEU A 47 3.10 2.67 4.49
N SER A 48 4.07 2.06 5.17
CA SER A 48 5.02 2.76 6.01
C SER A 48 6.45 2.35 5.64
N VAL A 49 7.28 3.34 5.35
CA VAL A 49 8.73 3.18 5.13
C VAL A 49 9.44 3.79 6.32
N ARG A 50 10.37 3.04 6.93
CA ARG A 50 11.01 3.45 8.18
C ARG A 50 12.53 3.29 8.11
N ILE A 51 13.24 4.17 8.84
CA ILE A 51 14.69 4.07 9.06
C ILE A 51 14.93 3.50 10.46
N CYS A 52 15.72 2.44 10.56
CA CYS A 52 16.09 1.81 11.83
C CYS A 52 17.05 2.69 12.62
N LYS A 53 16.88 2.75 13.94
CA LYS A 53 17.86 3.37 14.84
C LYS A 53 19.06 2.44 15.05
N SER A 54 20.22 3.02 15.30
CA SER A 54 21.34 2.27 15.84
C SER A 54 21.04 1.83 17.28
N ILE A 55 21.06 0.54 17.54
CA ILE A 55 20.90 -0.07 18.86
C ILE A 55 22.17 -0.85 19.14
N GLN A 56 22.56 -1.02 20.41
CA GLN A 56 23.77 -1.77 20.80
C GLN A 56 23.82 -3.14 20.07
N GLY A 57 24.85 -3.31 19.20
CA GLY A 57 25.04 -4.52 18.40
C GLY A 57 24.42 -4.50 16.99
N PHE A 58 23.67 -3.45 16.62
CA PHE A 58 23.12 -3.29 15.28
C PHE A 58 23.48 -1.92 14.70
N GLU A 59 24.12 -1.90 13.54
CA GLU A 59 24.30 -0.68 12.76
C GLU A 59 22.92 -0.13 12.37
N GLY A 60 22.65 1.13 12.72
CA GLY A 60 21.42 1.81 12.32
C GLY A 60 21.46 2.26 10.85
N GLY A 61 20.39 2.92 10.41
CA GLY A 61 20.30 3.47 9.06
C GLY A 61 19.66 2.54 8.02
N GLN A 62 19.32 1.32 8.40
CA GLN A 62 18.62 0.39 7.49
C GLN A 62 17.22 0.90 7.17
N ILE A 63 16.86 0.86 5.89
CA ILE A 63 15.55 1.25 5.40
C ILE A 63 14.69 -0.01 5.24
N VAL A 64 13.57 -0.01 5.93
CA VAL A 64 12.61 -1.11 5.91
C VAL A 64 11.22 -0.63 5.52
N VAL A 65 10.48 -1.49 4.84
CA VAL A 65 9.13 -1.21 4.33
C VAL A 65 8.13 -2.16 5.00
N MET A 66 7.09 -1.58 5.59
CA MET A 66 6.00 -2.35 6.15
C MET A 66 4.90 -2.53 5.11
N VAL A 67 4.86 -3.70 4.51
CA VAL A 67 3.88 -4.06 3.47
C VAL A 67 2.63 -4.66 4.15
N PRO A 68 1.42 -4.27 3.76
CA PRO A 68 0.20 -4.91 4.26
C PRO A 68 0.22 -6.43 4.02
N ASN A 69 -0.37 -7.19 4.94
CA ASN A 69 -0.42 -8.65 4.93
C ASN A 69 0.93 -9.39 5.08
N VAL A 70 2.02 -8.68 5.35
CA VAL A 70 3.31 -9.26 5.73
C VAL A 70 3.57 -8.96 7.21
N ARG A 71 4.05 -9.97 7.97
CA ARG A 71 4.22 -9.86 9.43
C ARG A 71 5.44 -9.05 9.82
N SER A 72 6.53 -9.20 9.06
CA SER A 72 7.81 -8.56 9.36
C SER A 72 8.09 -7.43 8.37
N PRO A 73 8.81 -6.37 8.79
CA PRO A 73 9.30 -5.36 7.88
C PRO A 73 10.21 -5.97 6.82
N ILE A 74 10.05 -5.55 5.58
CA ILE A 74 10.85 -6.04 4.47
C ILE A 74 11.98 -5.05 4.20
N PRO A 75 13.26 -5.49 4.08
CA PRO A 75 14.35 -4.64 3.64
C PRO A 75 14.07 -4.02 2.27
N LEU A 76 14.43 -2.74 2.09
CA LEU A 76 14.15 -1.98 0.88
C LEU A 76 14.64 -2.69 -0.39
N PHE A 77 15.90 -3.13 -0.40
CA PHE A 77 16.51 -3.76 -1.58
C PHE A 77 15.83 -5.07 -1.96
N ILE A 78 15.40 -5.86 -0.98
CA ILE A 78 14.66 -7.11 -1.24
C ILE A 78 13.30 -6.79 -1.88
N LEU A 79 12.59 -5.77 -1.39
CA LEU A 79 11.32 -5.36 -1.98
C LEU A 79 11.49 -4.81 -3.40
N MET A 80 12.52 -3.99 -3.65
CA MET A 80 12.82 -3.47 -4.98
C MET A 80 13.14 -4.60 -5.97
N ARG A 81 13.92 -5.61 -5.54
CA ARG A 81 14.20 -6.80 -6.37
C ARG A 81 12.93 -7.62 -6.63
N ALA A 82 12.04 -7.75 -5.65
CA ALA A 82 10.74 -8.40 -5.85
C ALA A 82 9.87 -7.66 -6.89
N LEU A 83 9.96 -6.33 -6.96
CA LEU A 83 9.27 -5.49 -7.95
C LEU A 83 9.94 -5.50 -9.34
N GLY A 84 11.10 -6.15 -9.47
CA GLY A 84 11.79 -6.36 -10.74
C GLY A 84 13.03 -5.50 -10.99
N ILE A 85 13.48 -4.68 -10.04
CA ILE A 85 14.75 -3.94 -10.12
C ILE A 85 15.83 -4.74 -9.38
N ILE A 86 16.75 -5.33 -10.13
CA ILE A 86 17.70 -6.34 -9.57
C ILE A 86 19.00 -5.69 -9.12
N SER A 87 19.56 -4.78 -9.93
CA SER A 87 20.86 -4.17 -9.67
C SER A 87 20.80 -3.14 -8.54
N ASP A 88 21.78 -3.17 -7.65
CA ASP A 88 21.86 -2.19 -6.53
C ASP A 88 22.03 -0.76 -7.04
N LYS A 89 22.80 -0.60 -8.13
CA LYS A 89 22.94 0.70 -8.81
C LYS A 89 21.61 1.21 -9.30
N ASP A 90 20.83 0.37 -9.99
CA ASP A 90 19.52 0.76 -10.53
C ASP A 90 18.52 1.06 -9.43
N ILE A 91 18.60 0.37 -8.29
CA ILE A 91 17.77 0.66 -7.11
C ILE A 91 18.07 2.04 -6.55
N ILE A 92 19.36 2.38 -6.37
CA ILE A 92 19.78 3.69 -5.86
C ILE A 92 19.42 4.79 -6.87
N GLU A 93 19.66 4.56 -8.16
CA GLU A 93 19.29 5.49 -9.23
C GLU A 93 17.78 5.72 -9.28
N ASN A 94 16.98 4.68 -9.10
CA ASN A 94 15.52 4.79 -9.02
C ASN A 94 15.05 5.61 -7.80
N CYS A 95 15.80 5.54 -6.69
CA CYS A 95 15.51 6.34 -5.51
C CYS A 95 15.95 7.81 -5.67
N LEU A 96 17.16 8.05 -6.14
CA LEU A 96 17.76 9.39 -6.17
C LEU A 96 17.52 10.14 -7.47
N LEU A 97 17.25 9.44 -8.60
CA LEU A 97 17.08 9.90 -9.97
C LEU A 97 18.34 10.50 -10.59
N ASN A 98 19.12 11.28 -9.85
CA ASN A 98 20.37 11.86 -10.30
C ASN A 98 21.45 11.61 -9.25
N LEU A 99 22.36 10.68 -9.55
CA LEU A 99 23.42 10.26 -8.63
C LEU A 99 24.46 11.35 -8.40
N GLU A 100 24.81 12.13 -9.44
CA GLU A 100 25.82 13.19 -9.35
C GLU A 100 25.41 14.31 -8.38
N LYS A 101 24.12 14.67 -8.37
CA LYS A 101 23.60 15.70 -7.46
C LYS A 101 23.43 15.21 -6.02
N HIS A 102 23.38 13.90 -5.81
CA HIS A 102 23.04 13.29 -4.54
C HIS A 102 24.10 12.29 -4.05
N GLU A 103 25.36 12.54 -4.38
CA GLU A 103 26.49 11.68 -4.03
C GLU A 103 26.54 11.40 -2.51
N ASN A 104 26.33 12.42 -1.69
CA ASN A 104 26.30 12.28 -0.23
C ASN A 104 25.21 11.35 0.31
N PHE A 105 24.14 11.13 -0.46
CA PHE A 105 23.03 10.24 -0.07
C PHE A 105 23.29 8.79 -0.42
N ILE A 106 24.24 8.49 -1.30
CA ILE A 106 24.59 7.12 -1.71
C ILE A 106 25.09 6.30 -0.51
N GLU A 107 25.91 6.91 0.34
CA GLU A 107 26.44 6.29 1.55
C GLU A 107 25.35 5.83 2.52
N LEU A 108 24.20 6.53 2.56
CA LEU A 108 23.09 6.19 3.45
C LEU A 108 22.37 4.88 3.06
N PHE A 109 22.59 4.39 1.83
CA PHE A 109 22.05 3.08 1.41
C PHE A 109 22.90 1.90 1.83
N ARG A 110 24.15 2.13 2.22
CA ARG A 110 25.10 1.06 2.59
C ARG A 110 24.56 0.08 3.65
N PRO A 111 23.96 0.53 4.77
CA PRO A 111 23.37 -0.40 5.75
C PRO A 111 22.20 -1.22 5.16
N SER A 112 21.43 -0.63 4.22
CA SER A 112 20.32 -1.33 3.57
C SER A 112 20.79 -2.37 2.56
N ILE A 113 21.91 -2.13 1.86
CA ILE A 113 22.55 -3.11 0.97
C ILE A 113 23.02 -4.32 1.78
N HIS A 114 23.72 -4.08 2.89
CA HIS A 114 24.17 -5.16 3.78
C HIS A 114 23.00 -5.97 4.34
N ASN A 115 21.91 -5.32 4.70
CA ASN A 115 20.70 -5.98 5.20
C ASN A 115 20.01 -6.87 4.15
N ALA A 116 20.19 -6.58 2.87
CA ALA A 116 19.65 -7.41 1.78
C ALA A 116 20.44 -8.70 1.55
N GLY A 117 21.69 -8.77 2.05
CA GLY A 117 22.52 -9.97 2.05
C GLY A 117 22.65 -10.65 0.70
N GLY A 118 22.60 -11.99 0.70
CA GLY A 118 22.75 -12.83 -0.50
C GLY A 118 21.52 -12.98 -1.38
N ILE A 119 20.43 -12.19 -1.17
CA ILE A 119 19.20 -12.27 -1.96
C ILE A 119 19.33 -11.38 -3.19
N LEU A 120 19.88 -11.91 -4.29
CA LEU A 120 20.21 -11.13 -5.49
C LEU A 120 19.20 -11.29 -6.63
N THR A 121 18.34 -12.31 -6.61
CA THR A 121 17.39 -12.59 -7.69
C THR A 121 15.96 -12.26 -7.29
N GLN A 122 15.11 -11.95 -8.28
CA GLN A 122 13.69 -11.66 -8.06
C GLN A 122 12.96 -12.83 -7.39
N ASN A 123 13.21 -14.06 -7.86
CA ASN A 123 12.57 -15.26 -7.29
C ASN A 123 13.00 -15.51 -5.83
N ALA A 124 14.27 -15.27 -5.49
CA ALA A 124 14.73 -15.37 -4.11
C ALA A 124 14.10 -14.30 -3.22
N ALA A 125 13.95 -13.08 -3.72
CA ALA A 125 13.26 -11.99 -3.03
C ALA A 125 11.76 -12.29 -2.77
N LEU A 126 11.07 -12.83 -3.77
CA LEU A 126 9.67 -13.26 -3.61
C LEU A 126 9.53 -14.41 -2.61
N LYS A 127 10.42 -15.40 -2.63
CA LYS A 127 10.45 -16.49 -1.63
C LYS A 127 10.74 -15.96 -0.22
N TYR A 128 11.65 -15.00 -0.08
CA TYR A 128 11.92 -14.35 1.19
C TYR A 128 10.65 -13.65 1.74
N ILE A 129 9.95 -12.88 0.92
CA ILE A 129 8.71 -12.22 1.33
C ILE A 129 7.64 -13.27 1.69
N ALA A 130 7.55 -14.38 0.93
CA ALA A 130 6.60 -15.46 1.19
C ALA A 130 6.76 -16.04 2.60
N SER A 131 7.99 -16.19 3.10
CA SER A 131 8.25 -16.74 4.45
C SER A 131 7.69 -15.87 5.57
N PHE A 132 7.46 -14.56 5.35
CA PHE A 132 6.92 -13.63 6.32
C PHE A 132 5.43 -13.31 6.11
N THR A 133 4.77 -13.94 5.17
CA THR A 133 3.32 -13.76 4.98
C THR A 133 2.51 -14.41 6.11
N LYS A 134 1.26 -14.01 6.25
CA LYS A 134 0.36 -14.58 7.28
C LYS A 134 0.01 -16.05 6.99
N VAL A 135 0.06 -16.46 5.73
CA VAL A 135 -0.23 -17.83 5.29
C VAL A 135 1.05 -18.66 5.33
N LYS A 136 1.08 -19.74 6.09
CA LYS A 136 2.28 -20.57 6.30
C LYS A 136 2.82 -21.23 5.02
N THR A 137 1.97 -21.49 4.04
CA THR A 137 2.29 -22.14 2.75
C THR A 137 2.17 -21.16 1.59
N ALA A 138 2.57 -19.90 1.82
CA ALA A 138 2.42 -18.88 0.78
C ALA A 138 3.26 -19.20 -0.45
N SER A 139 2.62 -19.30 -1.59
CA SER A 139 3.26 -19.45 -2.89
C SER A 139 3.77 -18.09 -3.41
N ILE A 140 4.67 -18.12 -4.39
CA ILE A 140 5.12 -16.90 -5.08
C ILE A 140 3.93 -16.13 -5.68
N SER A 141 2.94 -16.85 -6.22
CA SER A 141 1.71 -16.25 -6.78
C SER A 141 0.94 -15.45 -5.74
N TYR A 142 0.87 -15.93 -4.49
CA TYR A 142 0.23 -15.21 -3.40
C TYR A 142 0.96 -13.90 -3.05
N VAL A 143 2.30 -13.92 -3.03
CA VAL A 143 3.10 -12.69 -2.82
C VAL A 143 2.87 -11.70 -3.95
N LEU A 144 2.82 -12.15 -5.20
CA LEU A 144 2.50 -11.29 -6.34
C LEU A 144 1.11 -10.67 -6.19
N GLN A 145 0.10 -11.42 -5.74
CA GLN A 145 -1.23 -10.87 -5.45
C GLN A 145 -1.19 -9.80 -4.35
N ILE A 146 -0.36 -9.99 -3.29
CA ILE A 146 -0.17 -8.97 -2.27
C ILE A 146 0.44 -7.70 -2.89
N LEU A 147 1.49 -7.82 -3.70
CA LEU A 147 2.14 -6.68 -4.35
C LEU A 147 1.23 -6.01 -5.38
N MET A 148 0.33 -6.74 -6.02
CA MET A 148 -0.65 -6.19 -6.97
C MET A 148 -1.75 -5.40 -6.25
N ASN A 149 -2.40 -6.02 -5.26
CA ASN A 149 -3.66 -5.53 -4.69
C ASN A 149 -3.47 -4.68 -3.42
N TYR A 150 -2.43 -4.96 -2.62
CA TYR A 150 -2.26 -4.32 -1.31
C TYR A 150 -1.10 -3.33 -1.24
N PHE A 151 -0.11 -3.46 -2.13
CA PHE A 151 1.02 -2.55 -2.19
C PHE A 151 0.74 -1.43 -3.19
N LEU A 152 0.59 -0.19 -2.70
CA LEU A 152 0.32 1.02 -3.48
C LEU A 152 -0.80 0.84 -4.53
N PRO A 153 -2.04 0.52 -4.10
CA PRO A 153 -3.14 0.26 -5.03
C PRO A 153 -3.52 1.47 -5.91
N HIS A 154 -3.21 2.70 -5.51
CA HIS A 154 -3.48 3.92 -6.29
C HIS A 154 -2.67 4.00 -7.60
N ILE A 155 -1.57 3.27 -7.73
CA ILE A 155 -0.72 3.30 -8.94
C ILE A 155 -1.24 2.32 -10.00
N GLY A 156 -2.10 1.37 -9.61
CA GLY A 156 -2.60 0.31 -10.45
C GLY A 156 -2.00 -1.04 -10.12
N GLU A 157 -2.63 -2.11 -10.60
CA GLU A 157 -2.30 -3.49 -10.17
C GLU A 157 -0.98 -3.98 -10.76
N LEU A 158 -0.83 -3.91 -12.08
CA LEU A 158 0.29 -4.51 -12.81
C LEU A 158 1.49 -3.59 -13.00
N ASN A 159 1.42 -2.35 -12.53
CA ASN A 159 2.43 -1.33 -12.74
C ASN A 159 3.61 -1.43 -11.75
N PHE A 160 4.28 -2.57 -11.67
CA PHE A 160 5.39 -2.79 -10.73
C PHE A 160 6.53 -1.78 -10.87
N LYS A 161 6.87 -1.37 -12.08
CA LYS A 161 7.91 -0.36 -12.32
C LYS A 161 7.53 1.00 -11.71
N HIS A 162 6.29 1.45 -11.90
CA HIS A 162 5.81 2.71 -11.32
C HIS A 162 5.68 2.63 -9.79
N LYS A 163 5.28 1.46 -9.26
CA LYS A 163 5.28 1.21 -7.82
C LYS A 163 6.68 1.31 -7.21
N ALA A 164 7.68 0.75 -7.89
CA ALA A 164 9.07 0.85 -7.48
C ALA A 164 9.60 2.29 -7.54
N LEU A 165 9.27 3.03 -8.60
CA LEU A 165 9.64 4.43 -8.77
C LEU A 165 9.02 5.32 -7.68
N TYR A 166 7.76 5.09 -7.36
CA TYR A 166 7.08 5.81 -6.30
C TYR A 166 7.63 5.46 -4.91
N LEU A 167 7.97 4.18 -4.68
CA LEU A 167 8.69 3.76 -3.46
C LEU A 167 10.04 4.48 -3.35
N GLY A 168 10.79 4.57 -4.45
CA GLY A 168 12.03 5.35 -4.51
C GLY A 168 11.82 6.82 -4.15
N TYR A 169 10.76 7.44 -4.65
CA TYR A 169 10.40 8.81 -4.27
C TYR A 169 10.12 8.94 -2.75
N ILE A 170 9.37 8.00 -2.16
CA ILE A 170 9.13 7.99 -0.70
C ILE A 170 10.44 7.90 0.07
N VAL A 171 11.34 7.00 -0.35
CA VAL A 171 12.67 6.83 0.29
C VAL A 171 13.51 8.10 0.17
N LYS A 172 13.56 8.72 -1.00
CA LYS A 172 14.27 9.99 -1.21
C LYS A 172 13.79 11.07 -0.26
N ARG A 173 12.48 11.28 -0.18
CA ARG A 173 11.89 12.27 0.73
C ARG A 173 12.19 11.96 2.19
N LEU A 174 12.15 10.67 2.57
CA LEU A 174 12.48 10.22 3.92
C LEU A 174 13.94 10.52 4.27
N LEU A 175 14.87 10.25 3.35
CA LEU A 175 16.30 10.58 3.53
C LEU A 175 16.53 12.08 3.61
N TYR A 176 15.84 12.91 2.83
CA TYR A 176 15.96 14.37 2.92
C TYR A 176 15.55 14.90 4.30
N VAL A 177 14.49 14.33 4.88
CA VAL A 177 14.07 14.70 6.23
C VAL A 177 15.03 14.15 7.29
N SER A 178 15.63 12.97 7.10
CA SER A 178 16.60 12.41 8.05
C SER A 178 17.89 13.23 8.12
N GLU A 179 18.36 13.75 7.01
CA GLU A 179 19.54 14.61 6.91
C GLU A 179 19.25 16.11 7.18
N GLY A 180 17.97 16.43 7.44
CA GLY A 180 17.59 17.81 7.79
C GLY A 180 17.50 18.77 6.58
N VAL A 181 17.57 18.26 5.35
CA VAL A 181 17.38 19.06 4.12
C VAL A 181 15.93 19.54 4.02
N GLU A 182 14.98 18.69 4.43
CA GLU A 182 13.56 19.03 4.49
C GLU A 182 13.04 18.90 5.93
N LYS A 183 12.03 19.71 6.23
CA LYS A 183 11.35 19.63 7.55
C LYS A 183 10.38 18.44 7.55
N PRO A 184 10.18 17.78 8.71
CA PRO A 184 9.10 16.80 8.87
C PRO A 184 7.75 17.42 8.51
N THR A 185 6.84 16.59 8.02
CA THR A 185 5.49 17.02 7.64
C THR A 185 4.71 17.50 8.86
N ASP A 186 4.24 18.74 8.82
CA ASP A 186 3.33 19.28 9.82
C ASP A 186 1.91 18.83 9.54
N ARG A 187 1.39 17.93 10.39
CA ARG A 187 0.02 17.39 10.25
C ARG A 187 -1.07 18.40 10.60
N ASP A 188 -0.72 19.48 11.27
CA ASP A 188 -1.68 20.52 11.67
C ASP A 188 -1.86 21.58 10.58
N SER A 189 -0.95 21.63 9.61
CA SER A 189 -1.09 22.47 8.43
C SER A 189 -2.26 22.04 7.54
N TYR A 190 -3.03 23.00 7.05
CA TYR A 190 -4.13 22.78 6.12
C TYR A 190 -3.69 22.12 4.80
N SER A 191 -2.44 22.30 4.39
CA SER A 191 -1.88 21.66 3.18
C SER A 191 -1.86 20.13 3.26
N PHE A 192 -1.91 19.56 4.45
CA PHE A 192 -1.85 18.12 4.68
C PHE A 192 -3.15 17.53 5.24
N LYS A 193 -4.21 18.33 5.31
CA LYS A 193 -5.53 17.89 5.77
C LYS A 193 -6.51 17.76 4.61
N LYS A 194 -7.43 16.84 4.73
CA LYS A 194 -8.58 16.70 3.84
C LYS A 194 -9.75 17.49 4.42
N ILE A 195 -10.30 18.39 3.65
CA ILE A 195 -11.51 19.12 4.03
C ILE A 195 -12.72 18.33 3.50
N LEU A 196 -13.65 18.03 4.40
CA LEU A 196 -14.89 17.35 4.08
C LEU A 196 -15.94 18.37 3.65
N ASN A 197 -16.09 18.56 2.36
CA ASN A 197 -17.18 19.34 1.79
C ASN A 197 -18.39 18.45 1.47
N SER A 198 -19.52 19.07 1.10
CA SER A 198 -20.76 18.35 0.80
C SER A 198 -20.58 17.30 -0.31
N GLY A 199 -19.82 17.61 -1.35
CA GLY A 199 -19.54 16.67 -2.45
C GLY A 199 -18.75 15.44 -2.00
N THR A 200 -17.75 15.63 -1.13
CA THR A 200 -16.98 14.51 -0.55
C THR A 200 -17.87 13.62 0.31
N LEU A 201 -18.71 14.21 1.16
CA LEU A 201 -19.61 13.45 2.03
C LEU A 201 -20.65 12.64 1.23
N ILE A 202 -21.21 13.22 0.16
CA ILE A 202 -22.15 12.51 -0.73
C ILE A 202 -21.42 11.36 -1.45
N LYS A 203 -20.21 11.59 -1.96
CA LYS A 203 -19.39 10.55 -2.59
C LYS A 203 -19.12 9.38 -1.63
N ASP A 204 -18.72 9.68 -0.39
CA ASP A 204 -18.39 8.66 0.60
C ASP A 204 -19.64 7.87 1.02
N LEU A 205 -20.78 8.55 1.18
CA LEU A 205 -22.08 7.93 1.46
C LEU A 205 -22.51 7.01 0.29
N PHE A 206 -22.42 7.50 -0.95
CA PHE A 206 -22.75 6.69 -2.12
C PHE A 206 -21.87 5.45 -2.21
N ARG A 207 -20.58 5.60 -1.95
CA ARG A 207 -19.62 4.47 -1.94
C ARG A 207 -19.99 3.42 -0.89
N GLU A 208 -20.37 3.84 0.31
CA GLU A 208 -20.80 2.95 1.38
C GLU A 208 -22.03 2.13 0.97
N TYR A 209 -23.07 2.79 0.48
CA TYR A 209 -24.29 2.11 0.01
C TYR A 209 -24.04 1.23 -1.21
N TYR A 210 -23.18 1.66 -2.13
CA TYR A 210 -22.78 0.84 -3.28
C TYR A 210 -22.14 -0.48 -2.85
N VAL A 211 -21.18 -0.41 -1.90
CA VAL A 211 -20.52 -1.62 -1.39
C VAL A 211 -21.50 -2.53 -0.64
N LEU A 212 -22.39 -1.96 0.17
CA LEU A 212 -23.44 -2.72 0.85
C LEU A 212 -24.37 -3.42 -0.15
N GLN A 213 -24.79 -2.71 -1.18
CA GLN A 213 -25.64 -3.27 -2.24
C GLN A 213 -24.93 -4.36 -3.02
N TYR A 214 -23.68 -4.14 -3.39
CA TYR A 214 -22.85 -5.14 -4.08
C TYR A 214 -22.73 -6.43 -3.27
N ASN A 215 -22.37 -6.33 -2.00
CA ASN A 215 -22.27 -7.48 -1.11
C ASN A 215 -23.60 -8.23 -0.93
N ARG A 216 -24.71 -7.49 -0.91
CA ARG A 216 -26.04 -8.09 -0.81
C ARG A 216 -26.41 -8.85 -2.08
N ILE A 217 -26.11 -8.29 -3.25
CA ILE A 217 -26.32 -8.97 -4.54
C ILE A 217 -25.49 -10.26 -4.56
N ASP A 218 -24.22 -10.19 -4.18
CA ASP A 218 -23.30 -11.32 -4.16
C ASP A 218 -23.83 -12.43 -3.23
N GLN A 219 -24.27 -12.09 -2.04
CA GLN A 219 -24.87 -13.05 -1.10
C GLN A 219 -26.13 -13.71 -1.67
N VAL A 220 -27.04 -12.93 -2.29
CA VAL A 220 -28.27 -13.49 -2.85
C VAL A 220 -27.96 -14.41 -4.03
N LEU A 221 -26.97 -14.07 -4.87
CA LEU A 221 -26.53 -14.92 -5.95
C LEU A 221 -25.89 -16.21 -5.44
N ASP A 222 -25.05 -16.12 -4.40
CA ASP A 222 -24.44 -17.28 -3.76
C ASP A 222 -25.49 -18.19 -3.11
N GLU A 223 -26.48 -17.65 -2.42
CA GLU A 223 -27.58 -18.40 -1.86
C GLU A 223 -28.38 -19.14 -2.95
N GLN A 224 -28.69 -18.46 -4.06
CA GLN A 224 -29.37 -19.08 -5.18
C GLN A 224 -28.53 -20.19 -5.81
N TYR A 225 -27.22 -19.96 -5.96
CA TYR A 225 -26.30 -20.91 -6.59
C TYR A 225 -26.06 -22.16 -5.72
N HIS A 226 -25.83 -21.99 -4.43
CA HIS A 226 -25.47 -23.10 -3.55
C HIS A 226 -26.68 -23.86 -2.98
N TYR A 227 -27.79 -23.17 -2.67
CA TYR A 227 -28.95 -23.83 -2.02
C TYR A 227 -29.95 -24.42 -3.00
N LYS A 228 -29.95 -24.00 -4.26
CA LYS A 228 -30.79 -24.62 -5.31
C LYS A 228 -30.02 -25.59 -6.21
N GLY A 229 -28.77 -25.87 -5.87
CA GLY A 229 -27.80 -26.62 -6.66
C GLY A 229 -28.13 -28.12 -6.88
N GLU A 230 -29.19 -28.67 -6.26
CA GLU A 230 -29.69 -30.03 -6.62
C GLU A 230 -30.37 -30.04 -7.99
N ASN A 231 -30.73 -28.89 -8.59
CA ASN A 231 -31.27 -28.74 -9.93
C ASN A 231 -30.32 -27.91 -10.80
N SER A 232 -29.15 -28.45 -11.11
CA SER A 232 -28.13 -27.81 -11.96
C SER A 232 -28.61 -27.40 -13.35
N ASP A 233 -29.70 -28.04 -13.85
CA ASP A 233 -30.26 -27.78 -15.17
C ASP A 233 -31.00 -26.44 -15.28
N ILE A 234 -31.41 -25.84 -14.15
CA ILE A 234 -32.10 -24.54 -14.11
C ILE A 234 -31.13 -23.40 -14.43
N TYR A 235 -29.88 -23.52 -14.00
CA TYR A 235 -28.86 -22.48 -14.22
C TYR A 235 -28.30 -22.42 -15.65
N GLN A 236 -28.41 -23.50 -16.41
CA GLN A 236 -27.98 -23.53 -17.80
C GLN A 236 -28.97 -22.83 -18.73
N ASN A 237 -30.23 -22.69 -18.32
CA ASN A 237 -31.31 -22.18 -19.16
C ASN A 237 -31.88 -20.79 -18.71
N GLU A 238 -31.64 -20.35 -17.48
CA GLU A 238 -32.08 -19.01 -17.04
C GLU A 238 -31.05 -17.92 -17.39
N ASN A 239 -31.52 -16.90 -18.13
CA ASN A 239 -30.72 -15.71 -18.38
C ASN A 239 -30.44 -15.02 -17.05
N PHE A 240 -29.20 -14.62 -16.81
CA PHE A 240 -28.75 -13.85 -15.62
C PHE A 240 -29.66 -12.60 -15.35
N LYS A 241 -30.20 -12.00 -16.42
CA LYS A 241 -31.19 -10.92 -16.33
C LYS A 241 -32.47 -11.33 -15.60
N ASP A 242 -33.00 -12.51 -15.91
CA ASP A 242 -34.24 -13.01 -15.34
C ASP A 242 -34.05 -13.36 -13.85
N LEU A 243 -32.87 -13.83 -13.49
CA LEU A 243 -32.48 -14.10 -12.10
C LEU A 243 -32.46 -12.84 -11.25
N ILE A 244 -31.93 -11.73 -11.78
CA ILE A 244 -31.92 -10.43 -11.12
C ILE A 244 -33.37 -9.88 -11.07
N TYR A 245 -34.12 -9.98 -12.15
CA TYR A 245 -35.48 -9.43 -12.24
C TYR A 245 -36.46 -10.14 -11.28
N ASN A 246 -36.37 -11.47 -11.19
CA ASN A 246 -37.21 -12.28 -10.30
C ASN A 246 -36.89 -12.08 -8.81
N ASN A 247 -35.71 -11.58 -8.49
CA ASN A 247 -35.25 -11.31 -7.12
C ASN A 247 -35.18 -9.81 -6.78
N GLN A 248 -35.78 -8.93 -7.58
CA GLN A 248 -35.73 -7.47 -7.37
C GLN A 248 -36.09 -7.05 -5.94
N ASN A 249 -37.15 -7.60 -5.36
CA ASN A 249 -37.61 -7.28 -4.01
C ASN A 249 -36.65 -7.75 -2.90
N LYS A 250 -35.68 -8.61 -3.21
CA LYS A 250 -34.63 -9.07 -2.27
C LYS A 250 -33.32 -8.34 -2.49
N LEU A 251 -33.11 -7.82 -3.70
CA LEU A 251 -31.88 -7.16 -4.11
C LEU A 251 -31.92 -5.65 -3.90
N PHE A 252 -33.09 -5.03 -3.97
CA PHE A 252 -33.34 -3.60 -3.78
C PHE A 252 -34.36 -3.38 -2.66
#